data_6a0c15138844ff065e861cd50be846ca
#
_entry.id   6a0c15138844ff065e861cd50be846ca
#
_cell.length_a   1.000
_cell.length_b   1.000
_cell.length_c   1.000
_cell.angle_alpha   90.00
_cell.angle_beta   90.00
_cell.angle_gamma   90.00
#
_symmetry.space_group_name_H-M   'P 1'
#
loop_
_entity.id
_entity.type
_entity.pdbx_description
1 polymer ?
#
loop_
_entity_poly.entity_id
_entity_poly.type
_entity_poly.pdbx_seq_one_letter_code
_entity_poly.pdbx_strand_id
1 'polypeptide(L)'
;NKFAMYSADQNYRKFALLGDPALKLALPEIHVIIDSLSSDTIKALSELKVFGHIEDQYQNIYNNYNGKVYLTFFDKKATFNTLGTNSGSSSSPFQMWKNIIYKGKSTVNSGNFSFSLKVPKDIDYTYGNSRMSFYVENGNIDGNGSYESLIIGGINANAPNDITGPEIKLFLNDENFVSGGISNNNPVLIAHLFDTNGINTVGNGIGHDIELIIDGDNSSSIILNDYYESDLDTYQSGKIFFELSELSAGDHTVELKVWDNYNNSSKSDINFIVVNNEEVELSHVLNYPNPFTTNTSFFFEHNQNCNFLDVDINVYSVSGKIVKTINQRIHNEGFRSNGINWDGRDEYGEQLAKGVYLYKLKITNEQGMSSSKTETMFLLK
;
A
#
# COMPACT_ATOMS: atom_id res chain seq x y z
N ASN A 1 -31.55 -12.78 -13.74
CA ASN A 1 -32.76 -12.19 -13.11
C ASN A 1 -33.94 -12.01 -14.08
N LYS A 2 -33.75 -11.74 -15.39
CA LYS A 2 -34.85 -11.67 -16.36
C LYS A 2 -35.65 -13.00 -16.48
N PHE A 3 -35.01 -14.14 -16.38
CA PHE A 3 -35.66 -15.45 -16.42
C PHE A 3 -36.42 -15.82 -15.14
N ALA A 4 -35.97 -15.29 -13.97
CA ALA A 4 -36.60 -15.55 -12.71
C ALA A 4 -38.02 -14.94 -12.57
N MET A 5 -38.32 -13.89 -13.31
CA MET A 5 -39.61 -13.19 -13.25
C MET A 5 -40.77 -13.98 -13.92
N TYR A 6 -40.50 -15.05 -14.66
CA TYR A 6 -41.50 -15.88 -15.33
C TYR A 6 -41.88 -17.17 -14.58
N SER A 7 -41.27 -17.42 -13.43
CA SER A 7 -41.62 -18.57 -12.58
C SER A 7 -42.86 -18.27 -11.75
N ALA A 8 -43.69 -19.28 -11.53
CA ALA A 8 -44.92 -19.18 -10.73
C ALA A 8 -44.61 -19.10 -9.20
N ASP A 9 -43.36 -19.16 -8.79
CA ASP A 9 -42.97 -19.11 -7.38
C ASP A 9 -43.20 -17.69 -6.81
N GLN A 10 -43.90 -17.63 -5.69
CA GLN A 10 -44.21 -16.35 -4.99
C GLN A 10 -42.97 -15.58 -4.56
N ASN A 11 -41.85 -16.25 -4.37
CA ASN A 11 -40.60 -15.60 -3.97
C ASN A 11 -40.08 -14.65 -5.04
N TYR A 12 -40.23 -14.94 -6.33
CA TYR A 12 -39.78 -14.08 -7.42
C TYR A 12 -40.54 -12.74 -7.51
N ARG A 13 -41.74 -12.66 -6.92
CA ARG A 13 -42.52 -11.41 -6.85
C ARG A 13 -42.04 -10.44 -5.76
N LYS A 14 -41.13 -10.88 -4.90
CA LYS A 14 -40.58 -10.07 -3.78
C LYS A 14 -39.29 -9.33 -4.16
N PHE A 15 -38.77 -9.55 -5.36
CA PHE A 15 -37.55 -8.89 -5.84
C PHE A 15 -37.89 -7.77 -6.83
N ALA A 16 -37.47 -6.55 -6.52
CA ALA A 16 -37.52 -5.42 -7.44
C ALA A 16 -36.15 -5.26 -8.13
N LEU A 17 -36.14 -5.09 -9.45
CA LEU A 17 -34.94 -4.71 -10.18
C LEU A 17 -34.75 -3.19 -9.99
N LEU A 18 -33.71 -2.80 -9.29
CA LEU A 18 -33.28 -1.40 -9.19
C LEU A 18 -32.29 -1.13 -10.32
N GLY A 19 -32.71 -0.43 -11.37
CA GLY A 19 -31.90 -0.10 -12.53
C GLY A 19 -32.63 -0.37 -13.86
N ASP A 20 -31.96 -0.05 -14.97
CA ASP A 20 -32.49 -0.28 -16.32
C ASP A 20 -32.42 -1.79 -16.67
N PRO A 21 -33.58 -2.45 -16.94
CA PRO A 21 -33.58 -3.86 -17.32
C PRO A 21 -32.94 -4.12 -18.71
N ALA A 22 -32.68 -3.09 -19.51
CA ALA A 22 -31.99 -3.21 -20.79
C ALA A 22 -30.46 -3.18 -20.67
N LEU A 23 -29.92 -2.76 -19.53
CA LEU A 23 -28.48 -2.75 -19.28
C LEU A 23 -27.92 -4.18 -19.37
N LYS A 24 -26.87 -4.35 -20.16
CA LYS A 24 -26.08 -5.58 -20.14
C LYS A 24 -25.22 -5.56 -18.87
N LEU A 25 -25.22 -6.67 -18.14
CA LEU A 25 -24.25 -6.87 -17.07
C LEU A 25 -22.86 -6.95 -17.69
N ALA A 26 -21.89 -6.25 -17.10
CA ALA A 26 -20.48 -6.41 -17.44
C ALA A 26 -20.01 -7.78 -16.91
N LEU A 27 -20.20 -8.82 -17.71
CA LEU A 27 -19.70 -10.16 -17.41
C LEU A 27 -18.30 -10.29 -18.02
N PRO A 28 -17.36 -10.93 -17.32
CA PRO A 28 -16.03 -11.21 -17.86
C PRO A 28 -16.11 -11.96 -19.19
N GLU A 29 -15.35 -11.52 -20.19
CA GLU A 29 -15.37 -12.08 -21.54
C GLU A 29 -14.27 -13.11 -21.79
N ILE A 30 -13.25 -13.14 -20.92
CA ILE A 30 -12.08 -14.02 -21.04
C ILE A 30 -11.94 -14.89 -19.80
N HIS A 31 -11.25 -16.01 -19.95
CA HIS A 31 -11.11 -17.02 -18.90
C HIS A 31 -9.65 -17.25 -18.51
N VAL A 32 -9.42 -17.43 -17.21
CA VAL A 32 -8.12 -17.83 -16.68
C VAL A 32 -8.10 -19.34 -16.46
N ILE A 33 -7.18 -20.02 -17.14
CA ILE A 33 -7.02 -21.48 -17.10
C ILE A 33 -5.70 -21.83 -16.43
N ILE A 34 -5.70 -22.86 -15.61
CA ILE A 34 -4.50 -23.41 -14.99
C ILE A 34 -4.01 -24.59 -15.80
N ASP A 35 -2.78 -24.52 -16.30
CA ASP A 35 -2.14 -25.56 -17.11
C ASP A 35 -1.50 -26.61 -16.23
N SER A 36 -0.76 -26.18 -15.23
CA SER A 36 -0.03 -27.08 -14.33
C SER A 36 0.30 -26.42 -12.99
N LEU A 37 0.47 -27.29 -12.01
CA LEU A 37 0.98 -26.96 -10.69
C LEU A 37 2.26 -27.75 -10.42
N SER A 38 3.18 -27.21 -9.62
CA SER A 38 4.39 -27.95 -9.22
C SER A 38 4.08 -29.20 -8.37
N SER A 39 2.88 -29.29 -7.80
CA SER A 39 2.38 -30.44 -7.03
C SER A 39 0.86 -30.41 -6.95
N ASP A 40 0.21 -31.57 -6.95
CA ASP A 40 -1.23 -31.75 -6.72
C ASP A 40 -1.62 -31.70 -5.24
N THR A 41 -0.62 -31.84 -4.37
CA THR A 41 -0.79 -31.77 -2.92
C THR A 41 0.30 -30.87 -2.33
N ILE A 42 -0.10 -29.83 -1.62
CA ILE A 42 0.81 -28.84 -1.04
C ILE A 42 0.72 -28.85 0.49
N LYS A 43 1.84 -28.66 1.15
CA LYS A 43 1.96 -28.63 2.61
C LYS A 43 2.35 -27.24 3.09
N ALA A 44 2.06 -26.91 4.35
CA ALA A 44 2.63 -25.75 5.00
C ALA A 44 4.16 -25.68 4.78
N LEU A 45 4.70 -24.49 4.60
CA LEU A 45 6.12 -24.22 4.36
C LEU A 45 6.68 -24.77 3.03
N SER A 46 5.83 -25.26 2.14
CA SER A 46 6.24 -25.67 0.78
C SER A 46 6.05 -24.52 -0.21
N GLU A 47 6.89 -24.49 -1.23
CA GLU A 47 6.72 -23.60 -2.39
C GLU A 47 5.75 -24.23 -3.39
N LEU A 48 4.80 -23.44 -3.88
CA LEU A 48 3.90 -23.78 -4.97
C LEU A 48 4.21 -22.91 -6.17
N LYS A 49 4.37 -23.54 -7.34
CA LYS A 49 4.41 -22.87 -8.64
C LYS A 49 3.15 -23.18 -9.42
N VAL A 50 2.53 -22.14 -9.95
CA VAL A 50 1.29 -22.18 -10.72
C VAL A 50 1.58 -21.65 -12.11
N PHE A 51 1.22 -22.38 -13.14
CA PHE A 51 1.32 -21.94 -14.53
C PHE A 51 -0.05 -21.96 -15.17
N GLY A 52 -0.35 -20.94 -15.98
CA GLY A 52 -1.63 -20.84 -16.62
C GLY A 52 -1.62 -19.88 -17.80
N HIS A 53 -2.74 -19.84 -18.47
CA HIS A 53 -2.96 -18.95 -19.61
C HIS A 53 -4.34 -18.31 -19.59
N ILE A 54 -4.52 -17.35 -20.47
CA ILE A 54 -5.79 -16.67 -20.71
C ILE A 54 -6.42 -17.19 -21.98
N GLU A 55 -7.67 -17.59 -21.90
CA GLU A 55 -8.48 -17.99 -23.07
C GLU A 55 -9.48 -16.90 -23.46
N ASP A 56 -9.74 -16.82 -24.76
CA ASP A 56 -10.83 -16.03 -25.32
C ASP A 56 -12.18 -16.75 -25.15
N GLN A 57 -13.27 -16.12 -25.58
CA GLN A 57 -14.63 -16.69 -25.54
C GLN A 57 -14.79 -17.99 -26.38
N TYR A 58 -13.83 -18.31 -27.24
CA TYR A 58 -13.82 -19.50 -28.11
C TYR A 58 -12.90 -20.59 -27.57
N GLN A 59 -12.36 -20.44 -26.36
CA GLN A 59 -11.45 -21.39 -25.72
C GLN A 59 -10.09 -21.51 -26.45
N ASN A 60 -9.65 -20.44 -27.12
CA ASN A 60 -8.29 -20.37 -27.67
C ASN A 60 -7.42 -19.53 -26.76
N ILE A 61 -6.12 -19.89 -26.67
CA ILE A 61 -5.13 -19.05 -25.96
C ILE A 61 -5.11 -17.66 -26.59
N TYR A 62 -5.36 -16.64 -25.74
CA TYR A 62 -5.38 -15.24 -26.17
C TYR A 62 -3.95 -14.67 -26.24
N ASN A 63 -3.18 -15.09 -27.24
CA ASN A 63 -1.75 -14.78 -27.39
C ASN A 63 -1.40 -13.27 -27.44
N ASN A 64 -2.37 -12.41 -27.75
CA ASN A 64 -2.16 -10.96 -27.77
C ASN A 64 -2.50 -10.28 -26.45
N TYR A 65 -2.93 -11.04 -25.43
CA TYR A 65 -3.29 -10.48 -24.15
C TYR A 65 -2.05 -10.21 -23.32
N ASN A 66 -1.88 -8.96 -22.89
CA ASN A 66 -0.88 -8.53 -21.92
C ASN A 66 -1.59 -7.73 -20.83
N GLY A 67 -1.33 -8.01 -19.58
CA GLY A 67 -2.02 -7.42 -18.44
C GLY A 67 -1.50 -7.94 -17.11
N LYS A 68 -2.38 -7.95 -16.11
CA LYS A 68 -2.09 -8.47 -14.78
C LYS A 68 -3.13 -9.51 -14.41
N VAL A 69 -2.70 -10.57 -13.76
CA VAL A 69 -3.56 -11.56 -13.12
C VAL A 69 -3.39 -11.48 -11.62
N TYR A 70 -4.51 -11.50 -10.90
CA TYR A 70 -4.59 -11.46 -9.44
C TYR A 70 -5.05 -12.82 -8.95
N LEU A 71 -4.33 -13.37 -7.97
CA LEU A 71 -4.65 -14.64 -7.33
C LEU A 71 -5.11 -14.39 -5.89
N THR A 72 -6.27 -14.94 -5.54
CA THR A 72 -6.67 -15.18 -4.15
C THR A 72 -6.70 -16.68 -3.90
N PHE A 73 -5.82 -17.16 -3.03
CA PHE A 73 -5.70 -18.58 -2.68
C PHE A 73 -6.32 -18.82 -1.31
N PHE A 74 -7.35 -19.65 -1.28
CA PHE A 74 -8.10 -20.00 -0.08
C PHE A 74 -7.69 -21.38 0.44
N ASP A 75 -7.65 -21.50 1.75
CA ASP A 75 -7.62 -22.79 2.45
C ASP A 75 -8.92 -23.60 2.17
N LYS A 76 -9.11 -24.68 2.84
CA LYS A 76 -10.32 -25.53 2.78
C LYS A 76 -11.59 -24.76 3.16
N LYS A 77 -12.75 -25.27 2.71
CA LYS A 77 -14.03 -24.74 3.18
C LYS A 77 -14.14 -24.88 4.70
N ALA A 78 -14.55 -23.80 5.33
CA ALA A 78 -14.92 -23.78 6.75
C ALA A 78 -16.44 -23.85 6.88
N THR A 79 -16.92 -24.50 7.94
CA THR A 79 -18.35 -24.62 8.25
C THR A 79 -18.79 -23.45 9.13
N PHE A 80 -19.82 -22.76 8.71
CA PHE A 80 -20.48 -21.67 9.41
C PHE A 80 -21.93 -22.01 9.65
N ASN A 81 -22.56 -21.36 10.62
CA ASN A 81 -23.97 -21.48 10.87
C ASN A 81 -24.69 -20.16 10.59
N THR A 82 -25.86 -20.23 10.00
CA THR A 82 -26.75 -19.06 9.89
C THR A 82 -27.18 -18.62 11.29
N LEU A 83 -27.50 -17.32 11.45
CA LEU A 83 -27.85 -16.78 12.78
C LEU A 83 -29.14 -17.38 13.37
N GLY A 84 -30.12 -17.74 12.53
CA GLY A 84 -31.41 -18.30 13.00
C GLY A 84 -32.19 -17.37 13.92
N THR A 85 -32.02 -16.04 13.80
CA THR A 85 -32.58 -15.04 14.73
C THR A 85 -34.00 -14.64 14.46
N ASN A 86 -34.57 -14.97 13.30
CA ASN A 86 -35.97 -14.64 12.96
C ASN A 86 -36.94 -15.67 13.53
N SER A 87 -38.15 -15.22 13.92
CA SER A 87 -39.18 -16.11 14.39
C SER A 87 -39.49 -17.20 13.36
N GLY A 88 -39.39 -18.47 13.76
CA GLY A 88 -39.60 -19.63 12.88
C GLY A 88 -38.36 -20.03 12.03
N SER A 89 -37.24 -19.34 12.17
CA SER A 89 -35.97 -19.78 11.57
C SER A 89 -35.12 -20.58 12.57
N SER A 90 -34.33 -21.53 12.05
CA SER A 90 -33.33 -22.28 12.81
C SER A 90 -31.94 -22.03 12.27
N SER A 91 -30.96 -22.12 13.15
CA SER A 91 -29.56 -22.12 12.71
C SER A 91 -29.29 -23.33 11.83
N SER A 92 -28.70 -23.11 10.65
CA SER A 92 -28.37 -24.15 9.68
C SER A 92 -26.91 -24.04 9.26
N PRO A 93 -26.17 -25.16 9.18
CA PRO A 93 -24.77 -25.15 8.74
C PRO A 93 -24.65 -24.92 7.23
N PHE A 94 -23.62 -24.19 6.83
CA PHE A 94 -23.20 -24.02 5.44
C PHE A 94 -21.70 -23.95 5.35
N GLN A 95 -21.14 -24.24 4.18
CA GLN A 95 -19.70 -24.21 3.95
C GLN A 95 -19.32 -23.13 2.97
N MET A 96 -18.21 -22.42 3.27
CA MET A 96 -17.65 -21.44 2.38
C MET A 96 -16.12 -21.38 2.50
N TRP A 97 -15.44 -20.95 1.44
CA TRP A 97 -14.03 -20.55 1.51
C TRP A 97 -13.96 -19.14 2.13
N LYS A 98 -13.31 -19.03 3.27
CA LYS A 98 -13.11 -17.77 3.98
C LYS A 98 -11.64 -17.49 4.24
N ASN A 99 -10.89 -18.51 4.64
CA ASN A 99 -9.52 -18.36 5.08
C ASN A 99 -8.61 -18.20 3.85
N ILE A 100 -8.07 -17.00 3.68
CA ILE A 100 -7.16 -16.68 2.59
C ILE A 100 -5.74 -17.02 3.05
N ILE A 101 -5.02 -17.79 2.25
CA ILE A 101 -3.63 -18.19 2.47
C ILE A 101 -2.66 -17.23 1.79
N TYR A 102 -3.06 -16.73 0.61
CA TYR A 102 -2.23 -15.84 -0.19
C TYR A 102 -3.09 -14.96 -1.09
N LYS A 103 -2.70 -13.69 -1.20
CA LYS A 103 -3.15 -12.74 -2.23
C LYS A 103 -1.93 -12.23 -2.98
N GLY A 104 -1.93 -12.29 -4.29
CA GLY A 104 -0.81 -11.80 -5.09
C GLY A 104 -1.20 -11.44 -6.51
N LYS A 105 -0.26 -10.84 -7.22
CA LYS A 105 -0.46 -10.39 -8.61
C LYS A 105 0.75 -10.75 -9.46
N SER A 106 0.51 -11.16 -10.70
CA SER A 106 1.55 -11.52 -11.65
C SER A 106 1.29 -10.93 -13.03
N THR A 107 2.36 -10.75 -13.79
CA THR A 107 2.31 -10.28 -15.17
C THR A 107 1.75 -11.35 -16.09
N VAL A 108 0.82 -10.98 -16.96
CA VAL A 108 0.42 -11.78 -18.11
C VAL A 108 1.16 -11.28 -19.33
N ASN A 109 1.89 -12.15 -19.98
CA ASN A 109 2.64 -11.85 -21.20
C ASN A 109 2.24 -12.82 -22.31
N SER A 110 1.75 -12.28 -23.43
CA SER A 110 1.26 -13.08 -24.57
C SER A 110 0.32 -14.20 -24.14
N GLY A 111 -0.63 -13.85 -23.27
CA GLY A 111 -1.65 -14.75 -22.76
C GLY A 111 -1.18 -15.72 -21.67
N ASN A 112 0.09 -15.76 -21.31
CA ASN A 112 0.63 -16.71 -20.32
C ASN A 112 1.04 -16.01 -19.02
N PHE A 113 0.92 -16.70 -17.89
CA PHE A 113 1.36 -16.23 -16.58
C PHE A 113 1.91 -17.34 -15.69
N SER A 114 2.61 -16.93 -14.65
CA SER A 114 3.01 -17.85 -13.58
C SER A 114 3.02 -17.15 -12.23
N PHE A 115 2.73 -17.92 -11.18
CA PHE A 115 2.91 -17.53 -9.79
C PHE A 115 3.89 -18.44 -9.10
N SER A 116 4.70 -17.88 -8.21
CA SER A 116 5.39 -18.60 -7.16
C SER A 116 4.92 -18.07 -5.82
N LEU A 117 4.62 -18.96 -4.88
CA LEU A 117 4.24 -18.59 -3.52
C LEU A 117 4.72 -19.65 -2.53
N LYS A 118 4.87 -19.26 -1.28
CA LYS A 118 5.13 -20.16 -0.16
C LYS A 118 3.89 -20.23 0.71
N VAL A 119 3.47 -21.47 1.03
CA VAL A 119 2.31 -21.71 1.91
C VAL A 119 2.70 -21.40 3.35
N PRO A 120 1.99 -20.52 4.04
CA PRO A 120 2.26 -20.19 5.44
C PRO A 120 2.18 -21.40 6.36
N LYS A 121 2.82 -21.30 7.51
CA LYS A 121 2.71 -22.29 8.58
C LYS A 121 1.30 -22.34 9.18
N ASP A 122 0.58 -21.23 9.14
CA ASP A 122 -0.75 -21.03 9.74
C ASP A 122 -1.90 -21.54 8.86
N ILE A 123 -1.84 -22.77 8.40
CA ILE A 123 -2.95 -23.44 7.73
C ILE A 123 -3.57 -24.50 8.64
N ASP A 124 -4.77 -24.94 8.33
CA ASP A 124 -5.30 -26.16 8.90
C ASP A 124 -4.59 -27.37 8.28
N TYR A 125 -3.96 -28.23 9.10
CA TYR A 125 -3.15 -29.36 8.64
C TYR A 125 -3.97 -30.59 8.22
N THR A 126 -5.30 -30.58 8.39
CA THR A 126 -6.14 -31.62 7.79
C THR A 126 -6.10 -31.50 6.27
N TYR A 127 -6.07 -32.63 5.56
CA TYR A 127 -6.04 -32.63 4.10
C TYR A 127 -7.43 -32.36 3.52
N GLY A 128 -7.49 -31.51 2.51
CA GLY A 128 -8.72 -31.20 1.81
C GLY A 128 -8.49 -30.27 0.63
N ASN A 129 -9.55 -30.10 -0.18
CA ASN A 129 -9.49 -29.26 -1.37
C ASN A 129 -9.46 -27.77 -1.00
N SER A 130 -8.51 -27.07 -1.54
CA SER A 130 -8.37 -25.62 -1.51
C SER A 130 -9.06 -24.97 -2.73
N ARG A 131 -9.03 -23.66 -2.82
CA ARG A 131 -9.51 -22.91 -3.98
C ARG A 131 -8.55 -21.80 -4.35
N MET A 132 -8.17 -21.72 -5.60
CA MET A 132 -7.57 -20.55 -6.22
C MET A 132 -8.63 -19.81 -7.02
N SER A 133 -8.78 -18.52 -6.80
CA SER A 133 -9.66 -17.63 -7.56
C SER A 133 -8.80 -16.60 -8.27
N PHE A 134 -9.02 -16.43 -9.57
CA PHE A 134 -8.25 -15.55 -10.42
C PHE A 134 -9.14 -14.45 -10.98
N TYR A 135 -8.56 -13.25 -11.04
CA TYR A 135 -9.08 -12.12 -11.79
C TYR A 135 -7.96 -11.60 -12.70
N VAL A 136 -8.27 -11.27 -13.93
CA VAL A 136 -7.30 -10.77 -14.89
C VAL A 136 -7.83 -9.50 -15.54
N GLU A 137 -6.97 -8.49 -15.72
CA GLU A 137 -7.33 -7.23 -16.34
C GLU A 137 -6.15 -6.60 -17.12
N ASN A 138 -6.47 -5.76 -18.12
CA ASN A 138 -5.49 -4.95 -18.86
C ASN A 138 -5.95 -3.51 -19.09
N GLY A 139 -6.95 -3.04 -18.33
CA GLY A 139 -7.57 -1.73 -18.47
C GLY A 139 -8.65 -1.62 -19.57
N ASN A 140 -8.81 -2.63 -20.44
CA ASN A 140 -9.82 -2.64 -21.49
C ASN A 140 -10.83 -3.79 -21.34
N ILE A 141 -10.33 -4.98 -21.08
CA ILE A 141 -11.11 -6.20 -20.88
C ILE A 141 -10.63 -6.91 -19.65
N ASP A 142 -11.55 -7.59 -18.99
CA ASP A 142 -11.28 -8.37 -17.80
C ASP A 142 -11.79 -9.81 -17.94
N GLY A 143 -11.32 -10.66 -17.02
CA GLY A 143 -11.67 -12.07 -16.99
C GLY A 143 -11.54 -12.68 -15.61
N ASN A 144 -12.02 -13.90 -15.48
CA ASN A 144 -11.91 -14.64 -14.24
C ASN A 144 -11.62 -16.13 -14.48
N GLY A 145 -11.25 -16.82 -13.41
CA GLY A 145 -11.09 -18.27 -13.38
C GLY A 145 -11.04 -18.79 -11.97
N SER A 146 -11.14 -20.09 -11.81
CA SER A 146 -10.96 -20.76 -10.52
C SER A 146 -10.43 -22.16 -10.70
N TYR A 147 -9.69 -22.64 -9.67
CA TYR A 147 -9.16 -23.99 -9.59
C TYR A 147 -9.39 -24.55 -8.18
N GLU A 148 -10.02 -25.73 -8.07
CA GLU A 148 -10.47 -26.29 -6.79
C GLU A 148 -9.92 -27.73 -6.54
N SER A 149 -9.04 -28.23 -7.40
CA SER A 149 -8.53 -29.60 -7.32
C SER A 149 -7.22 -29.74 -6.54
N LEU A 150 -6.59 -28.62 -6.12
CA LEU A 150 -5.38 -28.65 -5.31
C LEU A 150 -5.71 -29.11 -3.88
N ILE A 151 -5.03 -30.14 -3.42
CA ILE A 151 -5.13 -30.62 -2.03
C ILE A 151 -4.12 -29.86 -1.17
N ILE A 152 -4.56 -29.33 -0.04
CA ILE A 152 -3.71 -28.70 0.95
C ILE A 152 -3.84 -29.40 2.31
N GLY A 153 -2.73 -29.51 3.05
CA GLY A 153 -2.71 -30.08 4.40
C GLY A 153 -1.33 -30.60 4.80
N GLY A 154 -1.16 -30.88 6.08
CA GLY A 154 0.12 -31.30 6.64
C GLY A 154 1.19 -30.22 6.63
N ILE A 155 2.40 -30.56 7.07
CA ILE A 155 3.56 -29.69 7.12
C ILE A 155 4.74 -30.32 6.38
N ASN A 156 5.58 -29.51 5.73
CA ASN A 156 6.82 -29.97 5.11
C ASN A 156 7.91 -30.10 6.17
N ALA A 157 8.17 -31.32 6.58
CA ALA A 157 9.20 -31.64 7.60
C ALA A 157 10.63 -31.32 7.13
N ASN A 158 10.85 -31.16 5.82
CA ASN A 158 12.15 -30.82 5.23
C ASN A 158 12.28 -29.33 4.89
N ALA A 159 11.35 -28.50 5.33
CA ALA A 159 11.47 -27.05 5.15
C ALA A 159 12.73 -26.53 5.85
N PRO A 160 13.50 -25.64 5.22
CA PRO A 160 14.65 -25.01 5.88
C PRO A 160 14.23 -24.35 7.18
N ASN A 161 15.11 -24.32 8.18
CA ASN A 161 14.84 -23.56 9.40
C ASN A 161 15.00 -22.06 9.11
N ASP A 162 14.04 -21.27 9.57
CA ASP A 162 14.10 -19.81 9.54
C ASP A 162 13.75 -19.25 10.92
N ILE A 163 14.52 -18.24 11.35
CA ILE A 163 14.36 -17.57 12.65
C ILE A 163 14.37 -16.04 12.52
N THR A 164 14.34 -15.54 11.28
CA THR A 164 14.37 -14.10 10.97
C THR A 164 12.98 -13.63 10.57
N GLY A 165 12.51 -12.56 11.19
CA GLY A 165 11.24 -11.94 10.81
C GLY A 165 11.43 -10.93 9.66
N PRO A 166 10.30 -10.40 9.11
CA PRO A 166 10.30 -9.49 7.97
C PRO A 166 11.09 -8.20 8.20
N GLU A 167 11.70 -7.67 7.13
CA GLU A 167 12.19 -6.29 7.08
C GLU A 167 11.00 -5.35 6.91
N ILE A 168 10.92 -4.29 7.74
CA ILE A 168 9.84 -3.32 7.75
C ILE A 168 10.44 -1.92 7.60
N LYS A 169 10.00 -1.16 6.59
CA LYS A 169 10.32 0.26 6.43
C LYS A 169 9.03 1.06 6.47
N LEU A 170 8.95 2.01 7.40
CA LEU A 170 7.79 2.85 7.63
C LEU A 170 8.04 4.27 7.14
N PHE A 171 7.02 4.87 6.54
CA PHE A 171 6.97 6.26 6.12
C PHE A 171 5.58 6.83 6.37
N LEU A 172 5.46 8.15 6.39
CA LEU A 172 4.18 8.84 6.47
C LEU A 172 4.02 9.77 5.27
N ASN A 173 2.88 9.68 4.60
CA ASN A 173 2.48 10.49 3.45
C ASN A 173 3.32 10.28 2.19
N ASP A 174 4.63 10.18 2.30
CA ASP A 174 5.56 9.89 1.19
C ASP A 174 6.82 9.15 1.68
N GLU A 175 7.55 8.53 0.74
CA GLU A 175 8.74 7.72 1.03
C GLU A 175 9.97 8.55 1.45
N ASN A 176 9.89 9.89 1.44
CA ASN A 176 10.96 10.79 1.92
C ASN A 176 10.77 11.21 3.38
N PHE A 177 9.67 10.81 4.01
CA PHE A 177 9.40 11.15 5.40
C PHE A 177 10.49 10.64 6.34
N VAL A 178 10.93 11.50 7.24
CA VAL A 178 11.95 11.18 8.26
C VAL A 178 11.26 11.13 9.61
N SER A 179 11.53 10.09 10.40
CA SER A 179 11.00 9.95 11.76
C SER A 179 11.33 11.20 12.62
N GLY A 180 10.31 11.72 13.30
CA GLY A 180 10.35 12.99 14.04
C GLY A 180 9.86 14.21 13.22
N GLY A 181 9.50 14.00 11.95
CA GLY A 181 8.94 15.05 11.09
C GLY A 181 7.52 15.45 11.47
N ILE A 182 7.04 16.56 10.88
CA ILE A 182 5.66 17.02 11.08
C ILE A 182 4.71 16.39 10.07
N SER A 183 3.45 16.25 10.47
CA SER A 183 2.37 15.72 9.66
C SER A 183 1.04 16.41 9.98
N ASN A 184 0.04 16.16 9.14
CA ASN A 184 -1.34 16.54 9.42
C ASN A 184 -2.02 15.54 10.37
N ASN A 185 -3.28 15.78 10.72
CA ASN A 185 -4.08 14.92 11.58
C ASN A 185 -4.62 13.63 10.93
N ASN A 186 -4.49 13.49 9.61
CA ASN A 186 -4.88 12.30 8.84
C ASN A 186 -3.74 11.85 7.93
N PRO A 187 -2.58 11.42 8.48
CA PRO A 187 -1.47 10.97 7.64
C PRO A 187 -1.73 9.59 7.05
N VAL A 188 -1.15 9.33 5.88
CA VAL A 188 -1.14 7.98 5.29
C VAL A 188 0.12 7.27 5.74
N LEU A 189 -0.05 6.18 6.48
CA LEU A 189 1.04 5.24 6.77
C LEU A 189 1.38 4.46 5.50
N ILE A 190 2.65 4.45 5.14
CA ILE A 190 3.21 3.65 4.05
C ILE A 190 4.20 2.67 4.68
N ALA A 191 3.98 1.37 4.48
CA ALA A 191 4.90 0.34 4.92
C ALA A 191 5.40 -0.48 3.73
N HIS A 192 6.72 -0.60 3.60
CA HIS A 192 7.34 -1.56 2.69
C HIS A 192 7.80 -2.76 3.50
N LEU A 193 7.34 -3.93 3.08
CA LEU A 193 7.59 -5.19 3.75
C LEU A 193 8.38 -6.12 2.82
N PHE A 194 9.37 -6.80 3.37
CA PHE A 194 10.15 -7.80 2.64
C PHE A 194 10.51 -8.98 3.56
N ASP A 195 10.35 -10.19 3.04
CA ASP A 195 10.85 -11.41 3.66
C ASP A 195 11.17 -12.48 2.60
N THR A 196 12.27 -13.19 2.75
CA THR A 196 12.69 -14.24 1.79
C THR A 196 11.73 -15.41 1.70
N ASN A 197 10.98 -15.67 2.77
CA ASN A 197 9.95 -16.71 2.86
C ASN A 197 8.53 -16.17 2.64
N GLY A 198 8.39 -14.85 2.48
CA GLY A 198 7.15 -14.15 2.22
C GLY A 198 6.41 -13.70 3.48
N ILE A 199 5.57 -12.70 3.29
CA ILE A 199 4.77 -12.08 4.36
C ILE A 199 3.54 -12.94 4.68
N ASN A 200 3.31 -13.21 5.96
CA ASN A 200 2.11 -13.89 6.41
C ASN A 200 0.93 -12.91 6.44
N THR A 201 -0.05 -13.17 5.60
CA THR A 201 -1.29 -12.37 5.52
C THR A 201 -2.52 -13.17 5.95
N VAL A 202 -2.31 -14.34 6.58
CA VAL A 202 -3.38 -15.26 7.00
C VAL A 202 -4.06 -14.70 8.24
N GLY A 203 -5.22 -14.06 8.07
CA GLY A 203 -6.04 -13.51 9.15
C GLY A 203 -6.91 -14.56 9.86
N ASN A 204 -6.35 -15.66 10.33
CA ASN A 204 -7.10 -16.76 10.95
C ASN A 204 -7.27 -16.63 12.48
N GLY A 205 -6.96 -15.47 13.04
CA GLY A 205 -7.19 -15.18 14.46
C GLY A 205 -6.25 -15.90 15.43
N ILE A 206 -5.09 -16.37 14.96
CA ILE A 206 -4.10 -17.07 15.79
C ILE A 206 -3.03 -16.09 16.34
N GLY A 207 -3.22 -14.75 16.13
CA GLY A 207 -2.31 -13.72 16.66
C GLY A 207 -1.09 -13.46 15.77
N HIS A 208 -1.11 -13.86 14.50
CA HIS A 208 -0.07 -13.58 13.51
C HIS A 208 -0.55 -12.57 12.45
N ASP A 209 -1.42 -11.65 12.87
CA ASP A 209 -1.89 -10.58 12.02
C ASP A 209 -0.84 -9.49 11.83
N ILE A 210 -0.95 -8.73 10.74
CA ILE A 210 -0.25 -7.46 10.57
C ILE A 210 -0.95 -6.44 11.47
N GLU A 211 -0.29 -6.05 12.55
CA GLU A 211 -0.90 -5.30 13.64
C GLU A 211 -0.27 -3.90 13.76
N LEU A 212 -1.13 -2.89 13.70
CA LEU A 212 -0.77 -1.49 13.88
C LEU A 212 -1.20 -1.03 15.28
N ILE A 213 -0.28 -0.40 16.00
CA ILE A 213 -0.50 0.18 17.31
C ILE A 213 -0.16 1.65 17.26
N ILE A 214 -1.07 2.51 17.72
CA ILE A 214 -0.88 3.96 17.79
C ILE A 214 -0.66 4.33 19.26
N ASP A 215 0.39 5.14 19.54
CA ASP A 215 0.73 5.67 20.86
C ASP A 215 0.84 4.60 21.97
N GLY A 216 1.19 3.38 21.59
CA GLY A 216 1.34 2.26 22.53
C GLY A 216 0.02 1.70 23.08
N ASP A 217 -1.13 2.10 22.52
CA ASP A 217 -2.42 1.56 22.94
C ASP A 217 -2.71 0.19 22.30
N ASN A 218 -2.28 -0.86 23.01
CA ASN A 218 -2.51 -2.25 22.60
C ASN A 218 -4.00 -2.68 22.66
N SER A 219 -4.85 -1.89 23.29
CA SER A 219 -6.28 -2.24 23.41
C SER A 219 -7.09 -1.90 22.17
N SER A 220 -6.58 -1.01 21.33
CA SER A 220 -7.18 -0.54 20.08
C SER A 220 -6.28 -0.80 18.86
N SER A 221 -5.55 -1.92 18.86
CA SER A 221 -4.74 -2.31 17.71
C SER A 221 -5.60 -2.51 16.45
N ILE A 222 -5.04 -2.14 15.30
CA ILE A 222 -5.71 -2.20 13.99
C ILE A 222 -5.07 -3.30 13.16
N ILE A 223 -5.89 -4.20 12.61
CA ILE A 223 -5.43 -5.29 11.73
C ILE A 223 -5.35 -4.80 10.30
N LEU A 224 -4.16 -4.92 9.69
CA LEU A 224 -3.86 -4.41 8.35
C LEU A 224 -3.69 -5.49 7.27
N ASN A 225 -4.05 -6.74 7.53
CA ASN A 225 -3.92 -7.84 6.56
C ASN A 225 -4.61 -7.54 5.22
N ASP A 226 -5.79 -6.91 5.25
CA ASP A 226 -6.55 -6.57 4.05
C ASP A 226 -6.00 -5.36 3.28
N TYR A 227 -5.11 -4.58 3.90
CA TYR A 227 -4.43 -3.43 3.28
C TYR A 227 -3.07 -3.80 2.67
N TYR A 228 -2.60 -5.03 2.89
CA TYR A 228 -1.37 -5.50 2.28
C TYR A 228 -1.59 -5.85 0.82
N GLU A 229 -0.76 -5.29 -0.05
CA GLU A 229 -0.67 -5.65 -1.46
C GLU A 229 0.73 -6.16 -1.79
N SER A 230 0.82 -7.40 -2.30
CA SER A 230 2.10 -7.93 -2.79
C SER A 230 2.61 -7.10 -3.98
N ASP A 231 3.92 -7.01 -4.12
CA ASP A 231 4.53 -6.50 -5.33
C ASP A 231 4.26 -7.42 -6.53
N LEU A 232 4.44 -6.89 -7.74
CA LEU A 232 4.20 -7.65 -8.96
C LEU A 232 5.25 -8.78 -9.10
N ASP A 233 4.78 -9.98 -9.47
CA ASP A 233 5.61 -11.16 -9.74
C ASP A 233 6.42 -11.69 -8.55
N THR A 234 6.05 -11.34 -7.33
CA THR A 234 6.72 -11.86 -6.12
C THR A 234 5.75 -12.06 -4.96
N TYR A 235 6.07 -13.00 -4.08
CA TYR A 235 5.40 -13.20 -2.78
C TYR A 235 6.24 -12.70 -1.60
N GLN A 236 7.46 -12.23 -1.87
CA GLN A 236 8.46 -11.90 -0.86
C GLN A 236 8.36 -10.46 -0.38
N SER A 237 7.76 -9.59 -1.18
CA SER A 237 7.60 -8.17 -0.83
C SER A 237 6.22 -7.64 -1.15
N GLY A 238 5.89 -6.53 -0.52
CA GLY A 238 4.67 -5.79 -0.76
C GLY A 238 4.59 -4.54 0.09
N LYS A 239 3.47 -3.85 -0.05
CA LYS A 239 3.24 -2.55 0.57
C LYS A 239 1.91 -2.51 1.30
N ILE A 240 1.85 -1.64 2.29
CA ILE A 240 0.61 -1.25 2.96
C ILE A 240 0.46 0.25 2.79
N PHE A 241 -0.77 0.68 2.46
CA PHE A 241 -1.20 2.08 2.51
C PHE A 241 -2.41 2.14 3.43
N PHE A 242 -2.30 2.89 4.52
CA PHE A 242 -3.36 2.99 5.52
C PHE A 242 -3.49 4.43 6.02
N GLU A 243 -4.66 5.03 5.88
CA GLU A 243 -4.95 6.37 6.37
C GLU A 243 -5.22 6.32 7.87
N LEU A 244 -4.36 7.00 8.65
CA LEU A 244 -4.61 7.29 10.06
C LEU A 244 -5.58 8.46 10.13
N SER A 245 -6.60 8.37 10.96
CA SER A 245 -7.65 9.41 11.01
C SER A 245 -7.77 10.03 12.39
N GLU A 246 -8.06 11.33 12.40
CA GLU A 246 -8.45 12.10 13.59
C GLU A 246 -7.40 12.11 14.71
N LEU A 247 -6.11 12.09 14.37
CA LEU A 247 -5.05 12.22 15.37
C LEU A 247 -5.09 13.62 16.01
N SER A 248 -4.89 13.68 17.32
CA SER A 248 -4.79 14.94 18.07
C SER A 248 -3.50 15.68 17.70
N ALA A 249 -3.44 16.99 17.94
CA ALA A 249 -2.17 17.70 17.82
C ALA A 249 -1.21 17.27 18.93
N GLY A 250 0.07 17.07 18.59
CA GLY A 250 1.13 16.64 19.50
C GLY A 250 1.99 15.52 18.96
N ASP A 251 2.81 14.93 19.83
CA ASP A 251 3.70 13.82 19.51
C ASP A 251 2.90 12.50 19.38
N HIS A 252 3.18 11.76 18.31
CA HIS A 252 2.59 10.45 18.04
C HIS A 252 3.65 9.44 17.67
N THR A 253 3.38 8.17 17.98
CA THR A 253 4.17 7.01 17.58
C THR A 253 3.28 5.97 16.96
N VAL A 254 3.72 5.41 15.85
CA VAL A 254 3.06 4.27 15.20
C VAL A 254 4.02 3.10 15.19
N GLU A 255 3.62 1.97 15.75
CA GLU A 255 4.34 0.69 15.70
C GLU A 255 3.60 -0.27 14.78
N LEU A 256 4.31 -0.88 13.83
CA LEU A 256 3.81 -1.96 12.98
C LEU A 256 4.52 -3.26 13.31
N LYS A 257 3.73 -4.31 13.59
CA LYS A 257 4.21 -5.69 13.79
C LYS A 257 3.79 -6.54 12.59
N VAL A 258 4.73 -7.29 12.03
CA VAL A 258 4.52 -8.13 10.85
C VAL A 258 5.11 -9.51 11.09
N TRP A 259 4.50 -10.54 10.51
CA TRP A 259 4.93 -11.93 10.57
C TRP A 259 5.30 -12.45 9.18
N ASP A 260 6.26 -13.36 9.12
CA ASP A 260 6.59 -14.15 7.93
C ASP A 260 5.77 -15.46 7.86
N ASN A 261 5.93 -16.20 6.78
CA ASN A 261 5.27 -17.49 6.59
C ASN A 261 5.79 -18.60 7.53
N TYR A 262 6.87 -18.39 8.27
CA TYR A 262 7.42 -19.29 9.31
C TYR A 262 6.99 -18.93 10.72
N ASN A 263 6.22 -17.84 10.89
CA ASN A 263 5.79 -17.28 12.16
C ASN A 263 6.92 -16.62 12.95
N ASN A 264 7.93 -16.06 12.27
CA ASN A 264 8.84 -15.12 12.89
C ASN A 264 8.26 -13.71 12.74
N SER A 265 8.44 -12.86 13.74
CA SER A 265 7.91 -11.50 13.69
C SER A 265 9.00 -10.45 13.82
N SER A 266 8.75 -9.32 13.21
CA SER A 266 9.48 -8.08 13.40
C SER A 266 8.54 -6.94 13.78
N LYS A 267 9.10 -5.91 14.41
CA LYS A 267 8.43 -4.65 14.70
C LYS A 267 9.26 -3.50 14.20
N SER A 268 8.60 -2.45 13.76
CA SER A 268 9.22 -1.17 13.43
C SER A 268 8.31 -0.05 13.89
N ASP A 269 8.88 1.07 14.32
CA ASP A 269 8.13 2.24 14.74
C ASP A 269 8.56 3.49 13.99
N ILE A 270 7.67 4.48 13.94
CA ILE A 270 7.92 5.80 13.38
C ILE A 270 7.27 6.85 14.29
N ASN A 271 8.04 7.88 14.64
CA ASN A 271 7.60 9.00 15.46
C ASN A 271 7.30 10.20 14.56
N PHE A 272 6.31 11.00 14.93
CA PHE A 272 5.95 12.21 14.19
C PHE A 272 5.17 13.17 15.08
N ILE A 273 5.07 14.42 14.63
CA ILE A 273 4.36 15.49 15.34
C ILE A 273 3.17 15.91 14.47
N VAL A 274 1.96 15.75 15.01
CA VAL A 274 0.74 16.26 14.37
C VAL A 274 0.57 17.72 14.72
N VAL A 275 0.45 18.55 13.69
CA VAL A 275 0.17 19.98 13.82
C VAL A 275 -1.20 20.30 13.19
N ASN A 276 -1.93 21.24 13.79
CA ASN A 276 -3.22 21.62 13.25
C ASN A 276 -3.06 22.25 11.86
N ASN A 277 -3.90 21.87 10.90
CA ASN A 277 -3.90 22.37 9.53
C ASN A 277 -4.36 23.85 9.42
N GLU A 278 -4.83 24.45 10.50
CA GLU A 278 -5.31 25.84 10.51
C GLU A 278 -4.19 26.87 10.32
N GLU A 279 -2.94 26.51 10.61
CA GLU A 279 -1.77 27.35 10.42
C GLU A 279 -0.74 26.64 9.53
N VAL A 280 -0.07 27.41 8.67
CA VAL A 280 1.06 26.91 7.88
C VAL A 280 2.28 26.84 8.78
N GLU A 281 2.83 25.66 8.98
CA GLU A 281 4.08 25.48 9.70
C GLU A 281 5.23 25.08 8.78
N LEU A 282 6.41 25.60 9.09
CA LEU A 282 7.68 25.27 8.45
C LEU A 282 8.65 24.68 9.47
N SER A 283 9.19 23.50 9.18
CA SER A 283 10.26 22.88 9.94
C SER A 283 11.43 22.48 9.04
N HIS A 284 12.55 22.08 9.65
CA HIS A 284 13.75 21.56 8.98
C HIS A 284 14.17 22.38 7.74
N VAL A 285 14.04 23.74 7.81
CA VAL A 285 14.50 24.61 6.73
C VAL A 285 16.03 24.61 6.72
N LEU A 286 16.60 24.15 5.62
CA LEU A 286 18.06 24.06 5.46
C LEU A 286 18.44 24.24 3.99
N ASN A 287 19.71 24.58 3.75
CA ASN A 287 20.30 24.47 2.44
C ASN A 287 21.43 23.43 2.45
N TYR A 288 21.53 22.65 1.36
CA TYR A 288 22.57 21.64 1.23
C TYR A 288 23.16 21.64 -0.19
N PRO A 289 24.49 21.61 -0.31
CA PRO A 289 25.50 21.68 0.75
C PRO A 289 25.52 23.04 1.45
N ASN A 290 25.87 23.04 2.74
CA ASN A 290 26.19 24.24 3.51
C ASN A 290 27.34 23.91 4.48
N PRO A 291 28.54 24.47 4.32
CA PRO A 291 28.95 25.49 3.32
C PRO A 291 28.95 24.98 1.86
N PHE A 292 28.82 25.93 0.91
CA PHE A 292 28.87 25.61 -0.53
C PHE A 292 29.88 26.53 -1.26
N THR A 293 30.23 26.14 -2.51
CA THR A 293 31.19 26.89 -3.33
C THR A 293 30.58 27.43 -4.62
N THR A 294 29.67 26.73 -5.24
CA THR A 294 29.08 27.08 -6.55
C THR A 294 27.56 27.08 -6.53
N ASN A 295 26.96 26.05 -5.93
CA ASN A 295 25.51 25.88 -5.88
C ASN A 295 25.09 25.23 -4.56
N THR A 296 23.86 25.48 -4.19
CA THR A 296 23.18 24.85 -3.05
C THR A 296 21.70 24.66 -3.39
N SER A 297 21.03 23.78 -2.69
CA SER A 297 19.59 23.57 -2.81
C SER A 297 18.92 23.82 -1.47
N PHE A 298 17.79 24.50 -1.47
CA PHE A 298 16.99 24.76 -0.28
C PHE A 298 15.96 23.66 -0.09
N PHE A 299 15.84 23.15 1.12
CA PHE A 299 14.89 22.13 1.55
C PHE A 299 14.11 22.64 2.75
N PHE A 300 12.88 22.18 2.86
CA PHE A 300 12.01 22.46 4.01
C PHE A 300 10.96 21.37 4.17
N GLU A 301 10.40 21.28 5.37
CA GLU A 301 9.22 20.47 5.66
C GLU A 301 8.06 21.39 6.05
N HIS A 302 6.82 20.95 5.79
CA HIS A 302 5.60 21.71 6.05
C HIS A 302 4.44 20.76 6.38
N ASN A 303 3.37 21.30 6.98
CA ASN A 303 2.17 20.55 7.37
C ASN A 303 0.99 20.63 6.37
N GLN A 304 1.20 21.21 5.17
CA GLN A 304 0.11 21.52 4.25
C GLN A 304 -0.18 20.38 3.28
N ASN A 305 -1.45 19.93 3.26
CA ASN A 305 -1.97 19.02 2.24
C ASN A 305 -2.66 19.86 1.14
N CYS A 306 -1.91 20.27 0.13
CA CYS A 306 -2.37 21.06 -1.01
C CYS A 306 -1.64 20.60 -2.27
N ASN A 307 -2.17 20.93 -3.46
CA ASN A 307 -1.51 20.51 -4.71
C ASN A 307 -0.28 21.36 -5.04
N PHE A 308 -0.27 22.62 -4.63
CA PHE A 308 0.79 23.57 -4.94
C PHE A 308 1.15 24.42 -3.73
N LEU A 309 2.43 24.78 -3.66
CA LEU A 309 2.95 25.79 -2.73
C LEU A 309 3.68 26.87 -3.53
N ASP A 310 3.41 28.14 -3.22
CA ASP A 310 4.22 29.26 -3.67
C ASP A 310 5.36 29.47 -2.67
N VAL A 311 6.60 29.37 -3.15
CA VAL A 311 7.82 29.49 -2.36
C VAL A 311 8.59 30.73 -2.74
N ASP A 312 8.84 31.61 -1.76
CA ASP A 312 9.64 32.83 -1.88
C ASP A 312 10.90 32.70 -1.02
N ILE A 313 12.07 32.74 -1.64
CA ILE A 313 13.35 32.72 -0.93
C ILE A 313 14.08 34.03 -1.19
N ASN A 314 14.26 34.81 -0.13
CA ASN A 314 15.03 36.04 -0.17
C ASN A 314 16.37 35.83 0.51
N VAL A 315 17.46 36.05 -0.23
CA VAL A 315 18.84 35.98 0.27
C VAL A 315 19.33 37.35 0.61
N TYR A 316 19.93 37.51 1.79
CA TYR A 316 20.41 38.77 2.33
C TYR A 316 21.91 38.69 2.61
N SER A 317 22.60 39.80 2.38
CA SER A 317 23.92 40.04 2.95
C SER A 317 23.80 40.26 4.48
N VAL A 318 24.90 40.17 5.20
CA VAL A 318 24.94 40.46 6.66
C VAL A 318 24.52 41.91 7.01
N SER A 319 24.53 42.83 6.02
CA SER A 319 24.02 44.20 6.20
C SER A 319 22.51 44.34 5.99
N GLY A 320 21.80 43.22 5.71
CA GLY A 320 20.36 43.17 5.49
C GLY A 320 19.92 43.56 4.06
N LYS A 321 20.87 43.74 3.11
CA LYS A 321 20.55 44.01 1.71
C LYS A 321 20.14 42.71 1.03
N ILE A 322 18.99 42.70 0.32
CA ILE A 322 18.60 41.57 -0.55
C ILE A 322 19.59 41.48 -1.71
N VAL A 323 20.17 40.32 -1.91
CA VAL A 323 21.11 40.02 -3.00
C VAL A 323 20.48 39.10 -4.05
N LYS A 324 19.50 38.28 -3.65
CA LYS A 324 18.76 37.39 -4.55
C LYS A 324 17.36 37.15 -4.04
N THR A 325 16.39 37.09 -4.98
CA THR A 325 15.02 36.60 -4.75
C THR A 325 14.75 35.42 -5.68
N ILE A 326 14.23 34.35 -5.15
CA ILE A 326 13.82 33.17 -5.89
C ILE A 326 12.34 32.93 -5.59
N ASN A 327 11.50 33.02 -6.62
CA ASN A 327 10.07 32.78 -6.53
C ASN A 327 9.74 31.57 -7.39
N GLN A 328 9.15 30.56 -6.80
CA GLN A 328 8.81 29.32 -7.51
C GLN A 328 7.50 28.75 -6.98
N ARG A 329 6.59 28.36 -7.88
CA ARG A 329 5.48 27.47 -7.53
C ARG A 329 5.94 26.04 -7.70
N ILE A 330 5.82 25.26 -6.64
CA ILE A 330 6.17 23.83 -6.64
C ILE A 330 4.91 22.98 -6.57
N HIS A 331 4.93 21.85 -7.25
CA HIS A 331 3.94 20.78 -7.03
C HIS A 331 4.26 20.12 -5.69
N ASN A 332 3.24 19.96 -4.87
CA ASN A 332 3.39 19.38 -3.53
C ASN A 332 3.24 17.85 -3.62
N GLU A 333 4.33 17.14 -3.39
CA GLU A 333 4.41 15.67 -3.41
C GLU A 333 4.70 15.12 -2.00
N GLY A 334 3.95 15.56 -0.98
CA GLY A 334 4.17 15.18 0.41
C GLY A 334 4.44 16.39 1.31
N PHE A 335 5.05 16.14 2.47
CA PHE A 335 5.31 17.18 3.48
C PHE A 335 6.77 17.67 3.50
N ARG A 336 7.62 17.15 2.60
CA ARG A 336 9.01 17.60 2.41
C ARG A 336 9.21 18.07 0.98
N SER A 337 9.80 19.27 0.84
CA SER A 337 10.07 19.85 -0.48
C SER A 337 11.15 19.10 -1.25
N ASN A 338 10.99 19.01 -2.56
CA ASN A 338 12.10 18.77 -3.47
C ASN A 338 13.05 19.98 -3.45
N GLY A 339 14.35 19.76 -3.57
CA GLY A 339 15.36 20.81 -3.46
C GLY A 339 15.18 21.92 -4.50
N ILE A 340 15.10 23.19 -4.04
CA ILE A 340 15.08 24.38 -4.89
C ILE A 340 16.52 24.83 -5.10
N ASN A 341 17.02 24.67 -6.33
CA ASN A 341 18.41 24.94 -6.68
C ASN A 341 18.72 26.43 -6.79
N TRP A 342 19.91 26.82 -6.33
CA TRP A 342 20.47 28.15 -6.52
C TRP A 342 21.96 28.08 -6.80
N ASP A 343 22.42 28.87 -7.78
CA ASP A 343 23.79 28.87 -8.31
C ASP A 343 24.74 29.88 -7.59
N GLY A 344 24.30 30.45 -6.47
CA GLY A 344 25.13 31.40 -5.70
C GLY A 344 25.34 32.76 -6.35
N ARG A 345 24.51 33.13 -7.36
CA ARG A 345 24.58 34.42 -8.06
C ARG A 345 23.52 35.39 -7.57
N ASP A 346 23.82 36.69 -7.69
CA ASP A 346 22.88 37.74 -7.35
C ASP A 346 21.77 37.95 -8.43
N GLU A 347 20.95 38.98 -8.29
CA GLU A 347 19.89 39.33 -9.25
C GLU A 347 20.43 39.68 -10.64
N TYR A 348 21.67 40.15 -10.74
CA TYR A 348 22.29 40.56 -11.98
C TYR A 348 23.12 39.46 -12.64
N GLY A 349 23.19 38.29 -12.01
CA GLY A 349 23.99 37.13 -12.49
C GLY A 349 25.46 37.16 -12.08
N GLU A 350 25.85 38.14 -11.24
CA GLU A 350 27.19 38.22 -10.69
C GLU A 350 27.40 37.25 -9.54
N GLN A 351 28.58 36.68 -9.46
CA GLN A 351 28.91 35.73 -8.40
C GLN A 351 29.07 36.49 -7.07
N LEU A 352 28.41 36.00 -6.04
CA LEU A 352 28.52 36.58 -4.71
C LEU A 352 29.91 36.35 -4.11
N ALA A 353 30.37 37.29 -3.31
CA ALA A 353 31.62 37.18 -2.57
C ALA A 353 31.51 36.10 -1.48
N LYS A 354 32.66 35.45 -1.16
CA LYS A 354 32.70 34.54 -0.02
C LYS A 354 32.25 35.26 1.26
N GLY A 355 31.50 34.56 2.07
CA GLY A 355 30.98 35.14 3.30
C GLY A 355 29.79 34.42 3.88
N VAL A 356 29.20 35.05 4.89
CA VAL A 356 27.97 34.63 5.54
C VAL A 356 26.80 35.35 4.90
N TYR A 357 25.75 34.63 4.61
CA TYR A 357 24.48 35.14 4.09
C TYR A 357 23.33 34.63 4.95
N LEU A 358 22.27 35.38 5.03
CA LEU A 358 21.01 34.95 5.60
C LEU A 358 20.03 34.68 4.47
N TYR A 359 19.14 33.70 4.62
CA TYR A 359 18.03 33.59 3.72
C TYR A 359 16.73 33.43 4.50
N LYS A 360 15.66 34.07 4.01
CA LYS A 360 14.32 33.91 4.52
C LYS A 360 13.52 33.12 3.48
N LEU A 361 13.08 31.94 3.88
CA LEU A 361 12.19 31.10 3.09
C LEU A 361 10.77 31.31 3.61
N LYS A 362 9.85 31.64 2.70
CA LYS A 362 8.42 31.79 2.95
C LYS A 362 7.69 30.84 2.03
N ILE A 363 6.71 30.10 2.56
CA ILE A 363 5.75 29.35 1.77
C ILE A 363 4.36 29.95 1.92
N THR A 364 3.55 29.84 0.85
CA THR A 364 2.15 30.25 0.84
C THR A 364 1.34 29.14 0.19
N ASN A 365 0.29 28.68 0.87
CA ASN A 365 -0.61 27.67 0.34
C ASN A 365 -1.68 28.27 -0.60
N GLU A 366 -2.51 27.40 -1.20
CA GLU A 366 -3.58 27.80 -2.13
C GLU A 366 -4.66 28.68 -1.49
N GLN A 367 -4.80 28.66 -0.18
CA GLN A 367 -5.73 29.49 0.59
C GLN A 367 -5.13 30.87 0.96
N GLY A 368 -3.86 31.10 0.61
CA GLY A 368 -3.15 32.36 0.89
C GLY A 368 -2.56 32.42 2.31
N MET A 369 -2.63 31.36 3.10
CA MET A 369 -1.95 31.27 4.40
C MET A 369 -0.45 31.06 4.18
N SER A 370 0.37 31.62 5.04
CA SER A 370 1.82 31.57 4.84
C SER A 370 2.60 31.45 6.14
N SER A 371 3.77 30.81 6.05
CA SER A 371 4.78 30.77 7.11
C SER A 371 6.15 31.11 6.56
N SER A 372 7.06 31.56 7.42
CA SER A 372 8.42 31.86 6.99
C SER A 372 9.45 31.57 8.08
N LYS A 373 10.64 31.14 7.65
CA LYS A 373 11.79 30.90 8.52
C LYS A 373 13.05 31.50 7.93
N THR A 374 13.95 31.95 8.81
CA THR A 374 15.22 32.55 8.41
C THR A 374 16.36 31.68 8.91
N GLU A 375 17.29 31.35 8.01
CA GLU A 375 18.45 30.51 8.30
C GLU A 375 19.73 31.13 7.74
N THR A 376 20.89 30.57 8.16
CA THR A 376 22.20 31.06 7.78
C THR A 376 22.88 30.11 6.81
N MET A 377 23.57 30.65 5.81
CA MET A 377 24.38 29.88 4.86
C MET A 377 25.76 30.48 4.67
N PHE A 378 26.72 29.62 4.27
CA PHE A 378 28.12 29.98 4.12
C PHE A 378 28.59 29.72 2.69
N LEU A 379 29.04 30.75 1.99
CA LEU A 379 29.67 30.69 0.69
C LEU A 379 31.18 30.74 0.83
N LEU A 380 31.89 29.73 0.33
CA LEU A 380 33.33 29.55 0.55
C LEU A 380 34.22 30.08 -0.58
N LYS A 381 33.68 30.38 -1.75
CA LYS A 381 34.48 30.77 -2.91
C LYS A 381 34.10 32.10 -3.47
#